data_6d0d279405ba9af1b38cef2eb3a72c06
#
_entry.id   6d0d279405ba9af1b38cef2eb3a72c06
#
_cell.length_a   1.000
_cell.length_b   1.000
_cell.length_c   1.000
_cell.angle_alpha   90.00
_cell.angle_beta   90.00
_cell.angle_gamma   90.00
#
_symmetry.space_group_name_H-M   'P 1'
#
loop_
_entity.id
_entity.type
_entity.pdbx_description
1 polymer ?
#
loop_
_entity_poly.entity_id
_entity_poly.type
_entity_poly.pdbx_seq_one_letter_code
_entity_poly.pdbx_strand_id
1 'polypeptide(L)' 'MTQETRIALLLMGELVTALRASDPDTFKQWLIGGIQDLGKPAVTELLIDRLNPLLTQEESDRLVGWHLG' A
#
# COMPACT_ATOMS: atom_id res chain seq x y z
N MET A 1 -18.26 10.09 -0.19
CA MET A 1 -17.31 8.97 -0.18
C MET A 1 -17.76 7.87 0.75
N THR A 2 -17.59 6.62 0.40
CA THR A 2 -17.85 5.50 1.29
C THR A 2 -16.73 5.37 2.32
N GLN A 3 -17.00 4.66 3.41
CA GLN A 3 -16.00 4.39 4.42
C GLN A 3 -14.82 3.60 3.84
N GLU A 4 -15.10 2.66 2.95
CA GLU A 4 -14.07 1.86 2.28
C GLU A 4 -13.14 2.74 1.43
N THR A 5 -13.69 3.70 0.71
CA THR A 5 -12.90 4.64 -0.09
C THR A 5 -11.98 5.48 0.81
N ARG A 6 -12.49 5.93 1.96
CA ARG A 6 -11.70 6.71 2.91
C ARG A 6 -10.56 5.90 3.49
N ILE A 7 -10.81 4.64 3.86
CA ILE A 7 -9.78 3.73 4.35
C ILE A 7 -8.74 3.47 3.28
N ALA A 8 -9.16 3.25 2.03
CA ALA A 8 -8.26 3.02 0.91
C ALA A 8 -7.34 4.21 0.66
N LEU A 9 -7.87 5.43 0.69
CA LEU A 9 -7.08 6.65 0.50
C LEU A 9 -6.06 6.85 1.60
N LEU A 10 -6.47 6.63 2.85
CA LEU A 10 -5.57 6.71 4.00
C LEU A 10 -4.46 5.67 3.88
N LEU A 11 -4.82 4.44 3.55
CA LEU A 11 -3.88 3.34 3.39
C LEU A 11 -2.85 3.66 2.30
N MET A 12 -3.30 4.16 1.15
CA MET A 12 -2.40 4.57 0.06
C MET A 12 -1.39 5.62 0.53
N GLY A 13 -1.86 6.64 1.22
CA GLY A 13 -1.00 7.71 1.73
C GLY A 13 0.07 7.18 2.67
N GLU A 14 -0.31 6.32 3.59
CA GLU A 14 0.61 5.76 4.56
C GLU A 14 1.61 4.79 3.91
N LEU A 15 1.16 3.99 2.96
CA LEU A 15 2.04 3.08 2.24
C LEU A 15 3.07 3.83 1.41
N VAL A 16 2.66 4.89 0.71
CA VAL A 16 3.58 5.74 -0.06
C VAL A 16 4.61 6.39 0.86
N THR A 17 4.16 6.92 1.98
CA THR A 17 5.05 7.55 2.96
C THR A 17 6.10 6.56 3.47
N ALA A 18 5.68 5.35 3.80
CA ALA A 18 6.59 4.30 4.26
C ALA A 18 7.59 3.88 3.16
N LEU A 19 7.13 3.79 1.92
CA LEU A 19 8.01 3.47 0.79
C LEU A 19 9.08 4.55 0.58
N ARG A 20 8.68 5.81 0.63
CA ARG A 20 9.61 6.93 0.46
C ARG A 20 10.60 7.06 1.59
N ALA A 21 10.16 6.72 2.81
CA ALA A 21 11.02 6.73 3.99
C ALA A 21 11.88 5.47 4.11
N SER A 22 11.73 4.50 3.23
CA SER A 22 12.37 3.17 3.31
C SER A 22 12.10 2.51 4.67
N ASP A 23 10.84 2.52 5.09
CA ASP A 23 10.39 1.98 6.37
C ASP A 23 9.52 0.74 6.15
N PRO A 24 10.14 -0.46 5.98
CA PRO A 24 9.39 -1.68 5.70
C PRO A 24 8.50 -2.12 6.86
N ASP A 25 8.87 -1.82 8.09
CA ASP A 25 8.08 -2.22 9.24
C ASP A 25 6.73 -1.50 9.26
N THR A 26 6.74 -0.19 9.08
CA THR A 26 5.52 0.61 8.98
C THR A 26 4.71 0.20 7.75
N PHE A 27 5.36 -0.04 6.63
CA PHE A 27 4.70 -0.52 5.41
C PHE A 27 3.93 -1.82 5.69
N LYS A 28 4.58 -2.79 6.32
CA LYS A 28 3.96 -4.09 6.65
C LYS A 28 2.79 -3.94 7.62
N GLN A 29 2.92 -3.07 8.62
CA GLN A 29 1.84 -2.83 9.58
C GLN A 29 0.60 -2.29 8.90
N TRP A 30 0.76 -1.29 8.04
CA TRP A 30 -0.36 -0.72 7.29
C TRP A 30 -0.94 -1.71 6.28
N LEU A 31 -0.08 -2.51 5.66
CA LEU A 31 -0.52 -3.54 4.73
C LEU A 31 -1.39 -4.59 5.43
N ILE A 32 -0.95 -5.07 6.57
CA ILE A 32 -1.71 -6.05 7.36
C ILE A 32 -3.05 -5.45 7.81
N GLY A 33 -3.04 -4.23 8.32
CA GLY A 33 -4.26 -3.53 8.72
C GLY A 33 -5.23 -3.35 7.56
N GLY A 34 -4.71 -3.00 6.38
CA GLY A 34 -5.53 -2.87 5.18
C GLY A 34 -6.16 -4.20 4.76
N ILE A 35 -5.39 -5.28 4.83
CA ILE A 35 -5.91 -6.62 4.52
C ILE A 35 -7.03 -7.01 5.48
N GLN A 36 -6.89 -6.69 6.76
CA GLN A 36 -7.92 -6.97 7.75
C GLN A 36 -9.20 -6.16 7.50
N ASP A 37 -9.06 -4.91 7.06
CA ASP A 37 -10.20 -4.01 6.86
C ASP A 37 -10.87 -4.20 5.49
N LEU A 38 -10.09 -4.41 4.43
CA LEU A 38 -10.56 -4.44 3.05
C LEU A 38 -10.51 -5.82 2.41
N GLY A 39 -9.74 -6.73 2.96
CA GLY A 39 -9.49 -8.04 2.38
C GLY A 39 -8.28 -8.07 1.46
N LYS A 40 -7.65 -9.23 1.36
CA LYS A 40 -6.43 -9.39 0.57
C LYS A 40 -6.61 -9.06 -0.91
N PRO A 41 -7.68 -9.53 -1.60
CA PRO A 41 -7.85 -9.19 -3.02
C PRO A 41 -7.99 -7.69 -3.27
N ALA A 42 -8.72 -6.99 -2.41
CA ALA A 42 -8.94 -5.55 -2.54
C ALA A 42 -7.62 -4.78 -2.35
N VAL A 43 -6.82 -5.18 -1.36
CA VAL A 43 -5.52 -4.54 -1.11
C VAL A 43 -4.55 -4.81 -2.26
N THR A 44 -4.50 -6.03 -2.77
CA THR A 44 -3.65 -6.37 -3.91
C THR A 44 -4.00 -5.53 -5.13
N GLU A 45 -5.28 -5.39 -5.44
CA GLU A 45 -5.76 -4.56 -6.54
C GLU A 45 -5.40 -3.09 -6.32
N LEU A 46 -5.56 -2.60 -5.11
CA LEU A 46 -5.20 -1.24 -4.75
C LEU A 46 -3.71 -0.97 -5.00
N LEU A 47 -2.84 -1.90 -4.59
CA LEU A 47 -1.40 -1.75 -4.78
C LEU A 47 -1.01 -1.73 -6.25
N ILE A 48 -1.59 -2.61 -7.06
CA ILE A 48 -1.22 -2.76 -8.46
C ILE A 48 -1.87 -1.66 -9.32
N ASP A 49 -3.17 -1.44 -9.15
CA ASP A 49 -3.94 -0.57 -10.04
C ASP A 49 -3.86 0.91 -9.65
N ARG A 50 -3.73 1.20 -8.36
CA ARG A 50 -3.83 2.57 -7.88
C ARG A 50 -2.53 3.12 -7.33
N LEU A 51 -1.84 2.33 -6.51
CA LEU A 51 -0.61 2.80 -5.88
C LEU A 51 0.57 2.79 -6.84
N ASN A 52 0.77 1.70 -7.56
CA ASN A 52 1.92 1.53 -8.44
C ASN A 52 2.09 2.66 -9.47
N PRO A 53 1.02 3.14 -10.14
CA PRO A 53 1.17 4.24 -11.10
C PRO A 53 1.63 5.56 -10.48
N LEU A 54 1.50 5.73 -9.17
CA LEU A 54 1.92 6.94 -8.46
C LEU A 54 3.38 6.89 -8.02
N LEU A 55 4.02 5.74 -8.16
CA LEU A 55 5.36 5.51 -7.64
C LEU A 55 6.42 5.73 -8.72
N THR A 56 7.61 6.14 -8.29
CA THR A 56 8.79 6.10 -9.15
C THR A 56 9.20 4.66 -9.36
N GLN A 57 10.11 4.41 -10.32
CA GLN A 57 10.62 3.06 -10.56
C GLN A 57 11.25 2.47 -9.30
N GLU A 58 12.03 3.27 -8.58
CA GLU A 58 12.67 2.85 -7.33
C GLU A 58 11.66 2.46 -6.26
N GLU A 59 10.63 3.28 -6.09
CA GLU A 59 9.57 3.02 -5.12
C GLU A 59 8.76 1.78 -5.51
N SER A 60 8.50 1.62 -6.80
CA SER A 60 7.80 0.45 -7.33
C SER A 60 8.62 -0.83 -7.08
N ASP A 61 9.93 -0.78 -7.26
CA ASP A 61 10.82 -1.90 -6.98
C ASP A 61 10.80 -2.28 -5.49
N ARG A 62 10.77 -1.28 -4.60
CA ARG A 62 10.63 -1.52 -3.16
C ARG A 62 9.31 -2.19 -2.84
N LEU A 63 8.23 -1.71 -3.45
CA LEU A 63 6.89 -2.27 -3.24
C LEU A 63 6.87 -3.75 -3.59
N VAL A 64 7.40 -4.10 -4.76
CA VAL A 64 7.45 -5.49 -5.21
C VAL A 64 8.31 -6.32 -4.26
N GLY A 65 9.47 -5.84 -3.88
CA GLY A 65 10.37 -6.55 -2.96
C GLY A 65 9.75 -6.77 -1.59
N TRP A 66 9.10 -5.75 -1.04
CA TRP A 66 8.51 -5.84 0.31
C TRP A 66 7.22 -6.65 0.32
N HIS A 67 6.44 -6.58 -0.75
CA HIS A 67 5.16 -7.30 -0.85
C HIS A 67 5.38 -8.79 -1.12
N LEU A 68 6.34 -9.13 -1.97
CA LEU A 68 6.65 -10.51 -2.35
C LEU A 68 7.71 -11.14 -1.46
N GLY A 69 8.52 -10.32 -0.85
CA GLY A 69 9.56 -10.79 0.04
C GLY A 69 9.08 -10.91 1.45
#